data_8352c19a197157c0589f05da0703ed64
#
_entry.id   8352c19a197157c0589f05da0703ed64
#
_cell.length_a   1.000
_cell.length_b   1.000
_cell.length_c   1.000
_cell.angle_alpha   90.00
_cell.angle_beta   90.00
_cell.angle_gamma   90.00
#
_symmetry.space_group_name_H-M   'P 1'
#
loop_
_entity.id
_entity.type
_entity.pdbx_description
1 polymer ?
#
loop_
_entity_poly.entity_id
_entity_poly.type
_entity_poly.pdbx_seq_one_letter_code
_entity_poly.pdbx_strand_id
1 'polypeptide(L)'
;MPILIVLMFLLGTELNKEAFVNVTRNPKAVLLGVAGQIVLLPAIAFILAWLLDMPPVYFMGLVLIACCPGGSSSNVFSMLAKGDVALSVTLTAVSSIVTLFTLPVIMELTSHIVSHNAGISIELPVGKLFVQNIVLLFVPLMVGWFFRRWKPIQASQVSKVLNKLAFPALMTLALLFFLQYTQEIIDNFRLIGMACGLLILASMACSSLLSRIGRLTQAARRTIVIEVGMQNAAQAIAIAVSPFIFNSGEVAIPAIIYALLMNVILLTYVYAIRLRERR
;
A
#
# COMPACT_ATOMS: atom_id res chain seq x y z
N MET A 1 -0.75 -16.44 -4.15
CA MET A 1 -2.22 -16.29 -4.26
C MET A 1 -2.97 -16.56 -2.94
N PRO A 2 -2.84 -17.69 -2.23
CA PRO A 2 -3.64 -17.94 -1.00
C PRO A 2 -3.44 -16.87 0.09
N ILE A 3 -2.21 -16.42 0.29
CA ILE A 3 -1.87 -15.41 1.31
C ILE A 3 -2.61 -14.10 1.06
N LEU A 4 -2.70 -13.65 -0.20
CA LEU A 4 -3.41 -12.41 -0.56
C LEU A 4 -4.92 -12.52 -0.26
N ILE A 5 -5.53 -13.65 -0.62
CA ILE A 5 -6.96 -13.91 -0.34
C ILE A 5 -7.22 -13.85 1.17
N VAL A 6 -6.36 -14.48 1.97
CA VAL A 6 -6.46 -14.45 3.43
C VAL A 6 -6.30 -13.03 3.97
N LEU A 7 -5.33 -12.27 3.46
CA LEU A 7 -5.11 -10.87 3.89
C LEU A 7 -6.30 -9.97 3.53
N MET A 8 -6.88 -10.13 2.34
CA MET A 8 -8.06 -9.36 1.93
C MET A 8 -9.30 -9.76 2.73
N PHE A 9 -9.48 -11.04 3.02
CA PHE A 9 -10.52 -11.52 3.92
C PHE A 9 -10.36 -10.90 5.33
N LEU A 10 -9.13 -10.91 5.87
CA LEU A 10 -8.82 -10.26 7.15
C LEU A 10 -9.17 -8.78 7.15
N LEU A 11 -8.73 -8.06 6.13
CA LEU A 11 -9.08 -6.64 5.96
C LEU A 11 -10.61 -6.46 5.95
N GLY A 12 -11.33 -7.32 5.24
CA GLY A 12 -12.79 -7.33 5.25
C GLY A 12 -13.39 -7.51 6.64
N THR A 13 -12.81 -8.39 7.48
CA THR A 13 -13.28 -8.58 8.87
C THR A 13 -12.98 -7.38 9.78
N GLU A 14 -12.06 -6.52 9.42
CA GLU A 14 -11.74 -5.27 10.14
C GLU A 14 -12.66 -4.11 9.73
N LEU A 15 -13.30 -4.19 8.55
CA LEU A 15 -14.25 -3.18 8.10
C LEU A 15 -15.48 -3.15 8.99
N ASN A 16 -15.67 -2.04 9.69
CA ASN A 16 -16.83 -1.79 10.53
C ASN A 16 -17.67 -0.62 9.97
N LYS A 17 -18.91 -0.51 10.44
CA LYS A 17 -19.79 0.60 10.04
C LYS A 17 -19.21 1.97 10.41
N GLU A 18 -18.42 2.04 11.48
CA GLU A 18 -17.81 3.26 11.98
C GLU A 18 -16.83 3.86 10.98
N ALA A 19 -16.08 3.02 10.23
CA ALA A 19 -15.20 3.49 9.16
C ALA A 19 -15.98 4.28 8.09
N PHE A 20 -17.14 3.78 7.69
CA PHE A 20 -17.99 4.47 6.70
C PHE A 20 -18.70 5.69 7.27
N VAL A 21 -19.15 5.65 8.52
CA VAL A 21 -19.71 6.82 9.22
C VAL A 21 -18.65 7.91 9.38
N ASN A 22 -17.39 7.55 9.59
CA ASN A 22 -16.32 8.53 9.71
C ASN A 22 -16.06 9.30 8.40
N VAL A 23 -16.36 8.72 7.24
CA VAL A 23 -16.33 9.43 5.94
C VAL A 23 -17.24 10.65 5.96
N THR A 24 -18.45 10.51 6.53
CA THR A 24 -19.42 11.62 6.62
C THR A 24 -19.10 12.60 7.74
N ARG A 25 -18.44 12.16 8.81
CA ARG A 25 -18.04 13.01 9.94
C ARG A 25 -16.80 13.86 9.64
N ASN A 26 -15.85 13.30 8.91
CA ASN A 26 -14.56 13.93 8.60
C ASN A 26 -14.25 13.92 7.09
N PRO A 27 -15.15 14.39 6.21
CA PRO A 27 -15.05 14.22 4.77
C PRO A 27 -13.77 14.85 4.19
N LYS A 28 -13.37 15.99 4.72
CA LYS A 28 -12.17 16.69 4.28
C LYS A 28 -10.89 15.89 4.56
N ALA A 29 -10.76 15.29 5.75
CA ALA A 29 -9.59 14.49 6.11
C ALA A 29 -9.53 13.21 5.27
N VAL A 30 -10.68 12.57 5.05
CA VAL A 30 -10.77 11.37 4.21
C VAL A 30 -10.42 11.71 2.75
N LEU A 31 -10.99 12.79 2.19
CA LEU A 31 -10.69 13.19 0.81
C LEU A 31 -9.21 13.49 0.60
N LEU A 32 -8.58 14.25 1.51
CA LEU A 32 -7.16 14.59 1.41
C LEU A 32 -6.26 13.37 1.60
N GLY A 33 -6.61 12.46 2.52
CA GLY A 33 -5.88 11.20 2.71
C GLY A 33 -5.96 10.29 1.49
N VAL A 34 -7.17 10.10 0.95
CA VAL A 34 -7.41 9.30 -0.26
C VAL A 34 -6.71 9.92 -1.48
N ALA A 35 -6.80 11.25 -1.67
CA ALA A 35 -6.08 11.94 -2.74
C ALA A 35 -4.56 11.79 -2.59
N GLY A 36 -4.04 11.87 -1.37
CA GLY A 36 -2.63 11.62 -1.08
C GLY A 36 -2.17 10.22 -1.49
N GLN A 37 -3.01 9.23 -1.25
CA GLN A 37 -2.69 7.83 -1.49
C GLN A 37 -2.91 7.39 -2.94
N ILE A 38 -3.99 7.85 -3.59
CA ILE A 38 -4.40 7.37 -4.92
C ILE A 38 -3.87 8.23 -6.06
N VAL A 39 -3.60 9.51 -5.80
CA VAL A 39 -3.13 10.45 -6.83
C VAL A 39 -1.69 10.86 -6.58
N LEU A 40 -1.42 11.41 -5.39
CA LEU A 40 -0.11 11.99 -5.09
C LEU A 40 1.00 10.93 -5.07
N LEU A 41 0.78 9.82 -4.41
CA LEU A 41 1.79 8.77 -4.26
C LEU A 41 2.16 8.11 -5.60
N PRO A 42 1.22 7.65 -6.45
CA PRO A 42 1.55 7.15 -7.79
C PRO A 42 2.21 8.21 -8.69
N ALA A 43 1.79 9.48 -8.61
CA ALA A 43 2.42 10.55 -9.37
C ALA A 43 3.89 10.76 -8.94
N ILE A 44 4.18 10.77 -7.64
CA ILE A 44 5.56 10.84 -7.13
C ILE A 44 6.37 9.63 -7.59
N ALA A 45 5.81 8.42 -7.50
CA ALA A 45 6.48 7.19 -7.93
C ALA A 45 6.85 7.26 -9.42
N PHE A 46 5.91 7.68 -10.27
CA PHE A 46 6.13 7.85 -11.70
C PHE A 46 7.24 8.87 -11.99
N ILE A 47 7.17 10.05 -11.36
CA ILE A 47 8.17 11.12 -11.52
C ILE A 47 9.56 10.64 -11.06
N LEU A 48 9.65 9.98 -9.91
CA LEU A 48 10.92 9.45 -9.40
C LEU A 48 11.50 8.37 -10.30
N ALA A 49 10.67 7.43 -10.76
CA ALA A 49 11.11 6.37 -11.66
C ALA A 49 11.64 6.94 -12.98
N TRP A 50 11.00 8.00 -13.49
CA TRP A 50 11.44 8.68 -14.70
C TRP A 50 12.71 9.50 -14.48
N LEU A 51 12.80 10.29 -13.41
CA LEU A 51 14.00 11.10 -13.10
C LEU A 51 15.23 10.27 -12.79
N LEU A 52 15.06 9.06 -12.26
CA LEU A 52 16.14 8.12 -11.93
C LEU A 52 16.47 7.18 -13.08
N ASP A 53 15.84 7.36 -14.24
CA ASP A 53 16.01 6.51 -15.44
C ASP A 53 15.94 5.01 -15.09
N MET A 54 14.90 4.64 -14.34
CA MET A 54 14.77 3.27 -13.85
C MET A 54 14.48 2.29 -14.99
N PRO A 55 15.12 1.10 -14.99
CA PRO A 55 14.76 0.02 -15.90
C PRO A 55 13.25 -0.26 -15.91
N PRO A 56 12.64 -0.55 -17.07
CA PRO A 56 11.20 -0.73 -17.23
C PRO A 56 10.54 -1.64 -16.18
N VAL A 57 11.20 -2.73 -15.82
CA VAL A 57 10.73 -3.72 -14.85
C VAL A 57 10.61 -3.10 -13.45
N TYR A 58 11.62 -2.37 -13.00
CA TYR A 58 11.62 -1.72 -11.68
C TYR A 58 10.76 -0.47 -11.66
N PHE A 59 10.65 0.24 -12.80
CA PHE A 59 9.70 1.34 -12.96
C PHE A 59 8.27 0.85 -12.68
N MET A 60 7.86 -0.24 -13.37
CA MET A 60 6.55 -0.85 -13.17
C MET A 60 6.35 -1.30 -11.73
N GLY A 61 7.35 -1.89 -11.09
CA GLY A 61 7.29 -2.32 -9.70
C GLY A 61 7.15 -1.17 -8.70
N LEU A 62 7.84 -0.03 -8.92
CA LEU A 62 7.74 1.16 -8.06
C LEU A 62 6.37 1.83 -8.18
N VAL A 63 5.81 1.92 -9.39
CA VAL A 63 4.46 2.46 -9.58
C VAL A 63 3.42 1.48 -9.04
N LEU A 64 3.63 0.17 -9.20
CA LEU A 64 2.71 -0.85 -8.68
C LEU A 64 2.55 -0.75 -7.16
N ILE A 65 3.65 -0.65 -6.39
CA ILE A 65 3.56 -0.50 -4.93
C ILE A 65 2.87 0.81 -4.55
N ALA A 66 3.12 1.89 -5.28
CA ALA A 66 2.46 3.18 -5.06
C ALA A 66 0.96 3.16 -5.38
N CYS A 67 0.50 2.28 -6.28
CA CYS A 67 -0.92 2.10 -6.61
C CYS A 67 -1.67 1.17 -5.64
N CYS A 68 -0.96 0.47 -4.75
CA CYS A 68 -1.60 -0.37 -3.74
C CYS A 68 -2.28 0.47 -2.64
N PRO A 69 -3.29 -0.05 -1.95
CA PRO A 69 -3.88 0.64 -0.80
C PRO A 69 -2.94 0.66 0.40
N GLY A 70 -3.31 1.42 1.43
CA GLY A 70 -2.60 1.40 2.71
C GLY A 70 -2.54 0.00 3.33
N GLY A 71 -1.44 -0.29 4.03
CA GLY A 71 -1.30 -1.54 4.77
C GLY A 71 -2.05 -1.49 6.12
N SER A 72 -2.69 -2.58 6.55
CA SER A 72 -3.41 -2.66 7.83
C SER A 72 -2.53 -2.31 9.06
N SER A 73 -1.22 -2.45 8.94
CA SER A 73 -0.27 -2.07 9.98
C SER A 73 -0.25 -0.56 10.25
N SER A 74 -0.71 0.29 9.31
CA SER A 74 -0.79 1.74 9.48
C SER A 74 -1.64 2.15 10.70
N ASN A 75 -2.65 1.35 11.03
CA ASN A 75 -3.49 1.57 12.22
C ASN A 75 -2.67 1.55 13.51
N VAL A 76 -1.73 0.60 13.62
CA VAL A 76 -0.83 0.48 14.78
C VAL A 76 0.14 1.66 14.83
N PHE A 77 0.73 2.04 13.69
CA PHE A 77 1.63 3.19 13.63
C PHE A 77 0.90 4.50 13.93
N SER A 78 -0.34 4.66 13.45
CA SER A 78 -1.20 5.81 13.77
C SER A 78 -1.48 5.90 15.26
N MET A 79 -1.81 4.78 15.91
CA MET A 79 -1.98 4.72 17.36
C MET A 79 -0.68 5.09 18.10
N LEU A 80 0.47 4.55 17.68
CA LEU A 80 1.76 4.83 18.27
C LEU A 80 2.18 6.30 18.12
N ALA A 81 1.78 6.97 17.03
CA ALA A 81 2.03 8.38 16.75
C ALA A 81 1.02 9.32 17.41
N LYS A 82 0.06 8.81 18.20
CA LYS A 82 -1.09 9.56 18.73
C LYS A 82 -1.87 10.24 17.60
N GLY A 83 -2.05 9.53 16.50
CA GLY A 83 -2.90 9.93 15.38
C GLY A 83 -4.37 9.56 15.62
N ASP A 84 -5.18 9.81 14.61
CA ASP A 84 -6.60 9.43 14.56
C ASP A 84 -6.72 8.01 13.97
N VAL A 85 -6.84 7.02 14.84
CA VAL A 85 -6.95 5.59 14.44
C VAL A 85 -8.23 5.32 13.66
N ALA A 86 -9.33 6.02 13.99
CA ALA A 86 -10.58 5.86 13.26
C ALA A 86 -10.43 6.36 11.80
N LEU A 87 -9.73 7.46 11.61
CA LEU A 87 -9.38 7.95 10.28
C LEU A 87 -8.46 6.97 9.55
N SER A 88 -7.46 6.36 10.23
CA SER A 88 -6.56 5.36 9.64
C SER A 88 -7.34 4.17 9.07
N VAL A 89 -8.20 3.55 9.88
CA VAL A 89 -9.07 2.44 9.43
C VAL A 89 -9.97 2.86 8.26
N THR A 90 -10.49 4.09 8.31
CA THR A 90 -11.34 4.64 7.23
C THR A 90 -10.55 4.78 5.93
N LEU A 91 -9.34 5.35 5.98
CA LEU A 91 -8.51 5.56 4.80
C LEU A 91 -8.08 4.23 4.18
N THR A 92 -7.62 3.26 4.98
CA THR A 92 -7.30 1.92 4.51
C THR A 92 -8.50 1.25 3.83
N ALA A 93 -9.70 1.36 4.44
CA ALA A 93 -10.92 0.79 3.88
C ALA A 93 -11.32 1.43 2.55
N VAL A 94 -11.35 2.76 2.50
CA VAL A 94 -11.76 3.52 1.30
C VAL A 94 -10.73 3.31 0.19
N SER A 95 -9.43 3.42 0.48
CA SER A 95 -8.38 3.21 -0.51
C SER A 95 -8.41 1.79 -1.07
N SER A 96 -8.65 0.76 -0.24
CA SER A 96 -8.76 -0.62 -0.71
C SER A 96 -9.88 -0.82 -1.73
N ILE A 97 -10.99 -0.11 -1.58
CA ILE A 97 -12.09 -0.16 -2.55
C ILE A 97 -11.74 0.64 -3.82
N VAL A 98 -11.20 1.85 -3.67
CA VAL A 98 -10.91 2.71 -4.84
C VAL A 98 -9.77 2.15 -5.67
N THR A 99 -8.75 1.57 -5.06
CA THR A 99 -7.60 0.98 -5.77
C THR A 99 -7.98 -0.23 -6.62
N LEU A 100 -9.11 -0.90 -6.35
CA LEU A 100 -9.63 -1.95 -7.25
C LEU A 100 -9.80 -1.44 -8.69
N PHE A 101 -10.20 -0.18 -8.84
CA PHE A 101 -10.46 0.46 -10.11
C PHE A 101 -9.26 1.27 -10.61
N THR A 102 -8.60 2.00 -9.72
CA THR A 102 -7.52 2.94 -10.10
C THR A 102 -6.21 2.23 -10.42
N LEU A 103 -5.88 1.13 -9.72
CA LEU A 103 -4.65 0.39 -9.95
C LEU A 103 -4.53 -0.14 -11.39
N PRO A 104 -5.54 -0.85 -11.98
CA PRO A 104 -5.45 -1.30 -13.36
C PRO A 104 -5.27 -0.16 -14.36
N VAL A 105 -6.01 0.96 -14.17
CA VAL A 105 -5.94 2.12 -15.05
C VAL A 105 -4.56 2.79 -15.00
N ILE A 106 -4.03 3.02 -13.81
CA ILE A 106 -2.71 3.65 -13.64
C ILE A 106 -1.62 2.75 -14.20
N MET A 107 -1.70 1.43 -13.94
CA MET A 107 -0.72 0.47 -14.46
C MET A 107 -0.75 0.34 -15.98
N GLU A 108 -1.92 0.44 -16.60
CA GLU A 108 -2.07 0.48 -18.06
C GLU A 108 -1.41 1.73 -18.64
N LEU A 109 -1.74 2.90 -18.11
CA LEU A 109 -1.12 4.17 -18.53
C LEU A 109 0.40 4.11 -18.39
N THR A 110 0.89 3.58 -17.26
CA THR A 110 2.32 3.42 -17.01
C THR A 110 2.96 2.48 -18.03
N SER A 111 2.34 1.34 -18.33
CA SER A 111 2.89 0.38 -19.29
C SER A 111 2.97 0.97 -20.69
N HIS A 112 1.96 1.72 -21.13
CA HIS A 112 1.99 2.40 -22.43
C HIS A 112 3.14 3.42 -22.52
N ILE A 113 3.34 4.24 -21.48
CA ILE A 113 4.39 5.25 -21.46
C ILE A 113 5.77 4.59 -21.44
N VAL A 114 5.96 3.58 -20.58
CA VAL A 114 7.23 2.84 -20.46
C VAL A 114 7.55 2.09 -21.75
N SER A 115 6.56 1.42 -22.35
CA SER A 115 6.74 0.70 -23.62
C SER A 115 7.15 1.61 -24.75
N HIS A 116 6.49 2.77 -24.89
CA HIS A 116 6.81 3.73 -25.93
C HIS A 116 8.23 4.27 -25.79
N ASN A 117 8.66 4.59 -24.56
CA ASN A 117 9.99 5.17 -24.33
C ASN A 117 11.11 4.15 -24.42
N ALA A 118 10.88 2.90 -24.01
CA ALA A 118 11.87 1.83 -24.01
C ALA A 118 11.94 1.05 -25.35
N GLY A 119 11.01 1.30 -26.28
CA GLY A 119 10.92 0.55 -27.55
C GLY A 119 10.59 -0.93 -27.36
N ILE A 120 9.97 -1.29 -26.25
CA ILE A 120 9.53 -2.66 -25.90
C ILE A 120 8.02 -2.69 -25.76
N SER A 121 7.37 -3.80 -26.10
CA SER A 121 5.93 -3.95 -25.82
C SER A 121 5.72 -4.61 -24.46
N ILE A 122 5.19 -3.86 -23.49
CA ILE A 122 4.69 -4.40 -22.23
C ILE A 122 3.17 -4.42 -22.35
N GLU A 123 2.62 -5.49 -22.87
CA GLU A 123 1.16 -5.66 -22.97
C GLU A 123 0.61 -6.12 -21.62
N LEU A 124 -0.02 -5.21 -20.88
CA LEU A 124 -0.78 -5.57 -19.70
C LEU A 124 -2.21 -5.94 -20.10
N PRO A 125 -2.66 -7.15 -19.80
CA PRO A 125 -4.04 -7.54 -20.07
C PRO A 125 -4.97 -6.89 -19.04
N VAL A 126 -5.33 -5.61 -19.25
CA VAL A 126 -6.09 -4.76 -18.30
C VAL A 126 -7.41 -5.41 -17.88
N GLY A 127 -8.11 -6.02 -18.82
CA GLY A 127 -9.34 -6.77 -18.49
C GLY A 127 -9.07 -7.91 -17.51
N LYS A 128 -7.95 -8.63 -17.66
CA LYS A 128 -7.56 -9.69 -16.71
C LYS A 128 -7.13 -9.11 -15.36
N LEU A 129 -6.40 -7.98 -15.36
CA LEU A 129 -6.03 -7.24 -14.14
C LEU A 129 -7.28 -6.84 -13.35
N PHE A 130 -8.27 -6.30 -14.04
CA PHE A 130 -9.53 -5.87 -13.42
C PHE A 130 -10.30 -7.05 -12.83
N VAL A 131 -10.49 -8.12 -13.60
CA VAL A 131 -11.16 -9.34 -13.14
C VAL A 131 -10.39 -9.96 -11.96
N GLN A 132 -9.07 -10.02 -12.04
CA GLN A 132 -8.25 -10.57 -10.96
C GLN A 132 -8.33 -9.72 -9.68
N ASN A 133 -8.32 -8.39 -9.78
CA ASN A 133 -8.53 -7.53 -8.62
C ASN A 133 -9.90 -7.77 -7.97
N ILE A 134 -10.95 -7.93 -8.78
CA ILE A 134 -12.27 -8.27 -8.26
C ILE A 134 -12.23 -9.63 -7.53
N VAL A 135 -11.70 -10.66 -8.16
CA VAL A 135 -11.73 -12.03 -7.61
C VAL A 135 -10.80 -12.19 -6.41
N LEU A 136 -9.59 -11.64 -6.46
CA LEU A 136 -8.57 -11.86 -5.42
C LEU A 136 -8.58 -10.82 -4.30
N LEU A 137 -9.13 -9.63 -4.55
CA LEU A 137 -9.17 -8.55 -3.56
C LEU A 137 -10.60 -8.28 -3.10
N PHE A 138 -11.52 -7.97 -4.02
CA PHE A 138 -12.87 -7.53 -3.66
C PHE A 138 -13.72 -8.66 -3.08
N VAL A 139 -13.71 -9.83 -3.72
CA VAL A 139 -14.54 -10.98 -3.24
C VAL A 139 -14.13 -11.40 -1.83
N PRO A 140 -12.84 -11.68 -1.50
CA PRO A 140 -12.45 -12.03 -0.15
C PRO A 140 -12.73 -10.92 0.88
N LEU A 141 -12.53 -9.66 0.50
CA LEU A 141 -12.84 -8.50 1.33
C LEU A 141 -14.33 -8.44 1.68
N MET A 142 -15.20 -8.63 0.69
CA MET A 142 -16.65 -8.66 0.90
C MET A 142 -17.08 -9.87 1.73
N VAL A 143 -16.51 -11.05 1.49
CA VAL A 143 -16.77 -12.25 2.30
C VAL A 143 -16.36 -12.00 3.76
N GLY A 144 -15.20 -11.39 4.02
CA GLY A 144 -14.77 -11.00 5.36
C GLY A 144 -15.73 -10.02 6.03
N TRP A 145 -16.16 -9.00 5.30
CA TRP A 145 -17.14 -8.01 5.79
C TRP A 145 -18.49 -8.64 6.12
N PHE A 146 -19.04 -9.49 5.24
CA PHE A 146 -20.28 -10.22 5.51
C PHE A 146 -20.13 -11.18 6.69
N PHE A 147 -19.00 -11.89 6.78
CA PHE A 147 -18.71 -12.77 7.91
C PHE A 147 -18.67 -12.02 9.24
N ARG A 148 -18.03 -10.83 9.29
CA ARG A 148 -18.06 -9.94 10.45
C ARG A 148 -19.47 -9.52 10.84
N ARG A 149 -20.29 -9.22 9.83
CA ARG A 149 -21.68 -8.77 10.07
C ARG A 149 -22.57 -9.89 10.58
N TRP A 150 -22.37 -11.11 10.08
CA TRP A 150 -23.21 -12.27 10.42
C TRP A 150 -22.78 -12.93 11.73
N LYS A 151 -21.47 -13.08 11.95
CA LYS A 151 -20.91 -13.78 13.13
C LYS A 151 -19.78 -12.96 13.77
N PRO A 152 -20.09 -11.83 14.44
CA PRO A 152 -19.07 -10.86 14.88
C PRO A 152 -18.05 -11.44 15.88
N ILE A 153 -18.49 -12.32 16.80
CA ILE A 153 -17.62 -12.96 17.79
C ILE A 153 -16.61 -13.90 17.09
N GLN A 154 -17.11 -14.76 16.21
CA GLN A 154 -16.26 -15.71 15.48
C GLN A 154 -15.32 -14.99 14.52
N ALA A 155 -15.79 -13.96 13.82
CA ALA A 155 -14.97 -13.13 12.96
C ALA A 155 -13.82 -12.48 13.74
N SER A 156 -14.08 -12.00 14.97
CA SER A 156 -13.02 -11.44 15.83
C SER A 156 -12.00 -12.49 16.26
N GLN A 157 -12.43 -13.72 16.55
CA GLN A 157 -11.50 -14.82 16.90
C GLN A 157 -10.64 -15.24 15.71
N VAL A 158 -11.27 -15.44 14.55
CA VAL A 158 -10.58 -15.77 13.30
C VAL A 158 -9.58 -14.67 12.92
N SER A 159 -10.00 -13.41 12.98
CA SER A 159 -9.13 -12.26 12.72
C SER A 159 -7.91 -12.24 13.64
N LYS A 160 -8.08 -12.48 14.95
CA LYS A 160 -6.96 -12.54 15.90
C LYS A 160 -5.95 -13.63 15.57
N VAL A 161 -6.42 -14.82 15.19
CA VAL A 161 -5.55 -15.95 14.84
C VAL A 161 -4.82 -15.66 13.52
N LEU A 162 -5.54 -15.26 12.50
CA LEU A 162 -4.97 -14.99 11.19
C LEU A 162 -4.00 -13.80 11.20
N ASN A 163 -4.28 -12.74 11.97
CA ASN A 163 -3.35 -11.62 12.13
C ASN A 163 -2.01 -12.04 12.78
N LYS A 164 -2.05 -13.00 13.73
CA LYS A 164 -0.82 -13.56 14.29
C LYS A 164 0.00 -14.35 13.27
N LEU A 165 -0.65 -14.98 12.30
CA LEU A 165 0.00 -15.78 11.25
C LEU A 165 0.38 -14.95 10.04
N ALA A 166 -0.32 -13.84 9.78
CA ALA A 166 -0.10 -12.97 8.63
C ALA A 166 1.32 -12.39 8.60
N PHE A 167 1.80 -11.86 9.72
CA PHE A 167 3.15 -11.28 9.79
C PHE A 167 4.26 -12.31 9.54
N PRO A 168 4.30 -13.48 10.23
CA PRO A 168 5.26 -14.55 9.92
C PRO A 168 5.17 -15.03 8.47
N ALA A 169 3.96 -15.20 7.93
CA ALA A 169 3.77 -15.63 6.55
C ALA A 169 4.33 -14.62 5.54
N LEU A 170 4.11 -13.32 5.78
CA LEU A 170 4.68 -12.25 4.96
C LEU A 170 6.20 -12.18 5.07
N MET A 171 6.75 -12.34 6.28
CA MET A 171 8.20 -12.37 6.47
C MET A 171 8.84 -13.58 5.78
N THR A 172 8.20 -14.75 5.86
CA THR A 172 8.65 -15.95 5.15
C THR A 172 8.60 -15.74 3.63
N LEU A 173 7.51 -15.17 3.12
CA LEU A 173 7.39 -14.85 1.70
C LEU A 173 8.48 -13.86 1.24
N ALA A 174 8.67 -12.77 1.98
CA ALA A 174 9.71 -11.77 1.69
C ALA A 174 11.12 -12.40 1.73
N LEU A 175 11.38 -13.27 2.72
CA LEU A 175 12.67 -13.99 2.82
C LEU A 175 12.89 -14.93 1.64
N LEU A 176 11.88 -15.70 1.24
CA LEU A 176 11.98 -16.60 0.07
C LEU A 176 12.27 -15.81 -1.21
N PHE A 177 11.60 -14.68 -1.43
CA PHE A 177 11.88 -13.80 -2.56
C PHE A 177 13.27 -13.18 -2.47
N PHE A 178 13.68 -12.73 -1.27
CA PHE A 178 15.03 -12.20 -1.08
C PHE A 178 16.08 -13.25 -1.44
N LEU A 179 15.93 -14.51 -0.98
CA LEU A 179 16.86 -15.60 -1.28
C LEU A 179 16.85 -15.94 -2.78
N GLN A 180 15.70 -15.89 -3.44
CA GLN A 180 15.57 -16.22 -4.86
C GLN A 180 16.18 -15.14 -5.77
N TYR A 181 16.06 -13.85 -5.40
CA TYR A 181 16.50 -12.70 -6.19
C TYR A 181 17.62 -11.93 -5.50
N THR A 182 18.46 -12.63 -4.72
CA THR A 182 19.53 -11.98 -3.93
C THR A 182 20.47 -11.15 -4.80
N GLN A 183 20.90 -11.70 -5.94
CA GLN A 183 21.86 -11.03 -6.81
C GLN A 183 21.25 -9.77 -7.43
N GLU A 184 20.04 -9.89 -7.99
CA GLU A 184 19.33 -8.77 -8.60
C GLU A 184 19.04 -7.66 -7.57
N ILE A 185 18.70 -8.06 -6.34
CA ILE A 185 18.48 -7.11 -5.24
C ILE A 185 19.78 -6.39 -4.89
N ILE A 186 20.90 -7.10 -4.74
CA ILE A 186 22.19 -6.50 -4.37
C ILE A 186 22.68 -5.56 -5.47
N ASP A 187 22.64 -6.00 -6.72
CA ASP A 187 23.14 -5.22 -7.87
C ASP A 187 22.34 -3.93 -8.08
N ASN A 188 21.04 -3.96 -7.81
CA ASN A 188 20.16 -2.82 -8.03
C ASN A 188 19.74 -2.12 -6.73
N PHE A 189 20.23 -2.57 -5.55
CA PHE A 189 19.80 -2.04 -4.25
C PHE A 189 20.01 -0.53 -4.13
N ARG A 190 21.09 -0.01 -4.66
CA ARG A 190 21.38 1.44 -4.62
C ARG A 190 20.30 2.24 -5.34
N LEU A 191 19.91 1.83 -6.53
CA LEU A 191 18.89 2.52 -7.33
C LEU A 191 17.52 2.34 -6.73
N ILE A 192 17.10 1.09 -6.49
CA ILE A 192 15.74 0.79 -6.02
C ILE A 192 15.54 1.24 -4.58
N GLY A 193 16.54 1.05 -3.71
CA GLY A 193 16.51 1.51 -2.32
C GLY A 193 16.41 3.03 -2.21
N MET A 194 17.18 3.75 -3.06
CA MET A 194 17.09 5.21 -3.15
C MET A 194 15.70 5.64 -3.65
N ALA A 195 15.19 5.02 -4.72
CA ALA A 195 13.87 5.33 -5.27
C ALA A 195 12.75 5.09 -4.23
N CYS A 196 12.76 3.94 -3.55
CA CYS A 196 11.79 3.62 -2.49
C CYS A 196 11.91 4.56 -1.30
N GLY A 197 13.13 4.86 -0.84
CA GLY A 197 13.36 5.78 0.26
C GLY A 197 12.88 7.19 -0.05
N LEU A 198 13.21 7.71 -1.24
CA LEU A 198 12.74 9.02 -1.71
C LEU A 198 11.22 9.03 -1.87
N LEU A 199 10.62 7.96 -2.41
CA LEU A 199 9.16 7.85 -2.55
C LEU A 199 8.47 7.94 -1.19
N ILE A 200 8.93 7.21 -0.17
CA ILE A 200 8.36 7.26 1.18
C ILE A 200 8.53 8.67 1.77
N LEU A 201 9.72 9.23 1.73
CA LEU A 201 9.99 10.54 2.34
C LEU A 201 9.25 11.67 1.62
N ALA A 202 9.25 11.70 0.30
CA ALA A 202 8.55 12.70 -0.50
C ALA A 202 7.03 12.60 -0.30
N SER A 203 6.46 11.40 -0.31
CA SER A 203 5.03 11.20 -0.07
C SER A 203 4.60 11.62 1.33
N MET A 204 5.40 11.31 2.36
CA MET A 204 5.18 11.77 3.74
C MET A 204 5.26 13.30 3.86
N ALA A 205 6.23 13.92 3.20
CA ALA A 205 6.40 15.38 3.20
C ALA A 205 5.23 16.07 2.49
N CYS A 206 4.89 15.62 1.28
CA CYS A 206 3.80 16.17 0.48
C CYS A 206 2.44 15.96 1.16
N SER A 207 2.16 14.79 1.73
CA SER A 207 0.92 14.53 2.46
C SER A 207 0.81 15.34 3.75
N SER A 208 1.94 15.58 4.44
CA SER A 208 2.00 16.50 5.58
C SER A 208 1.68 17.94 5.18
N LEU A 209 2.23 18.40 4.04
CA LEU A 209 1.95 19.72 3.49
C LEU A 209 0.49 19.85 3.07
N LEU A 210 -0.04 18.86 2.32
CA LEU A 210 -1.44 18.80 1.92
C LEU A 210 -2.40 18.88 3.11
N SER A 211 -2.09 18.13 4.17
CA SER A 211 -2.86 18.14 5.41
C SER A 211 -2.78 19.48 6.16
N ARG A 212 -1.64 20.19 6.09
CA ARG A 212 -1.48 21.54 6.65
C ARG A 212 -2.29 22.56 5.87
N ILE A 213 -2.20 22.57 4.55
CA ILE A 213 -3.00 23.42 3.68
C ILE A 213 -4.50 23.15 3.92
N GLY A 214 -4.85 21.88 4.10
CA GLY A 214 -6.19 21.46 4.50
C GLY A 214 -6.61 21.90 5.90
N ARG A 215 -5.74 22.47 6.72
CA ARG A 215 -6.00 22.90 8.12
C ARG A 215 -6.55 21.75 8.98
N LEU A 216 -6.05 20.53 8.75
CA LEU A 216 -6.44 19.37 9.54
C LEU A 216 -5.81 19.40 10.93
N THR A 217 -6.47 18.71 11.88
CA THR A 217 -5.92 18.50 13.22
C THR A 217 -4.56 17.80 13.17
N GLN A 218 -3.76 17.96 14.21
CA GLN A 218 -2.45 17.32 14.29
C GLN A 218 -2.57 15.78 14.26
N ALA A 219 -3.58 15.21 14.92
CA ALA A 219 -3.86 13.78 14.90
C ALA A 219 -4.19 13.28 13.49
N ALA A 220 -5.12 13.94 12.78
CA ALA A 220 -5.47 13.58 11.40
C ALA A 220 -4.26 13.70 10.45
N ARG A 221 -3.44 14.75 10.60
CA ARG A 221 -2.24 14.92 9.79
C ARG A 221 -1.22 13.80 10.00
N ARG A 222 -0.97 13.40 11.27
CA ARG A 222 -0.08 12.27 11.58
C ARG A 222 -0.57 10.99 10.93
N THR A 223 -1.87 10.74 11.01
CA THR A 223 -2.51 9.59 10.38
C THR A 223 -2.32 9.60 8.87
N ILE A 224 -2.63 10.71 8.18
CA ILE A 224 -2.50 10.79 6.72
C ILE A 224 -1.05 10.57 6.27
N VAL A 225 -0.08 11.15 7.00
CA VAL A 225 1.36 10.96 6.71
C VAL A 225 1.76 9.48 6.82
N ILE A 226 1.25 8.78 7.83
CA ILE A 226 1.52 7.35 8.04
C ILE A 226 0.83 6.51 6.96
N GLU A 227 -0.46 6.76 6.69
CA GLU A 227 -1.23 6.03 5.68
C GLU A 227 -0.62 6.14 4.28
N VAL A 228 -0.21 7.34 3.88
CA VAL A 228 0.41 7.56 2.56
C VAL A 228 1.82 6.97 2.49
N GLY A 229 2.55 6.95 3.61
CA GLY A 229 3.88 6.34 3.68
C GLY A 229 3.88 4.81 3.82
N MET A 230 2.77 4.20 4.20
CA MET A 230 2.67 2.76 4.47
C MET A 230 1.74 2.05 3.49
N GLN A 231 2.32 1.34 2.54
CA GLN A 231 1.58 0.66 1.49
C GLN A 231 1.44 -0.84 1.73
N ASN A 232 0.46 -1.47 1.09
CA ASN A 232 0.26 -2.92 1.13
C ASN A 232 1.24 -3.64 0.20
N ALA A 233 2.47 -3.81 0.67
CA ALA A 233 3.52 -4.50 -0.10
C ALA A 233 3.16 -5.95 -0.43
N ALA A 234 2.41 -6.64 0.44
CA ALA A 234 1.96 -7.99 0.17
C ALA A 234 1.06 -8.08 -1.06
N GLN A 235 0.19 -7.09 -1.24
CA GLN A 235 -0.66 -6.99 -2.44
C GLN A 235 0.18 -6.72 -3.68
N ALA A 236 1.14 -5.78 -3.62
CA ALA A 236 2.02 -5.47 -4.73
C ALA A 236 2.84 -6.69 -5.16
N ILE A 237 3.46 -7.40 -4.20
CA ILE A 237 4.22 -8.63 -4.47
C ILE A 237 3.30 -9.68 -5.12
N ALA A 238 2.10 -9.91 -4.57
CA ALA A 238 1.19 -10.92 -5.10
C ALA A 238 0.70 -10.60 -6.52
N ILE A 239 0.50 -9.33 -6.86
CA ILE A 239 0.15 -8.88 -8.21
C ILE A 239 1.35 -9.08 -9.16
N ALA A 240 2.56 -8.69 -8.74
CA ALA A 240 3.78 -8.81 -9.52
C ALA A 240 4.09 -10.25 -9.92
N VAL A 241 3.98 -11.20 -8.98
CA VAL A 241 4.26 -12.62 -9.24
C VAL A 241 3.08 -13.39 -9.80
N SER A 242 1.95 -12.75 -9.99
CA SER A 242 0.76 -13.40 -10.54
C SER A 242 1.00 -13.88 -11.96
N PRO A 243 0.80 -15.19 -12.27
CA PRO A 243 0.94 -15.73 -13.61
C PRO A 243 -0.03 -15.10 -14.63
N PHE A 244 -1.08 -14.45 -14.13
CA PHE A 244 -2.12 -13.84 -14.99
C PHE A 244 -1.84 -12.37 -15.31
N ILE A 245 -0.86 -11.74 -14.63
CA ILE A 245 -0.56 -10.30 -14.78
C ILE A 245 0.89 -10.12 -15.25
N PHE A 246 1.83 -9.97 -14.31
CA PHE A 246 3.23 -9.71 -14.65
C PHE A 246 4.06 -10.99 -14.74
N ASN A 247 3.73 -12.01 -13.95
CA ASN A 247 4.51 -13.25 -13.83
C ASN A 247 6.01 -12.99 -13.64
N SER A 248 6.35 -11.94 -12.91
CA SER A 248 7.72 -11.46 -12.76
C SER A 248 8.06 -11.21 -11.29
N GLY A 249 9.08 -11.90 -10.80
CA GLY A 249 9.64 -11.62 -9.48
C GLY A 249 10.42 -10.32 -9.43
N GLU A 250 11.01 -9.89 -10.55
CA GLU A 250 11.75 -8.63 -10.63
C GLU A 250 10.83 -7.42 -10.41
N VAL A 251 9.60 -7.44 -10.93
CA VAL A 251 8.56 -6.43 -10.66
C VAL A 251 8.22 -6.37 -9.17
N ALA A 252 8.41 -7.47 -8.41
CA ALA A 252 8.16 -7.48 -6.98
C ALA A 252 9.29 -6.85 -6.14
N ILE A 253 10.51 -6.74 -6.67
CA ILE A 253 11.68 -6.25 -5.91
C ILE A 253 11.45 -4.87 -5.30
N PRO A 254 10.93 -3.84 -6.00
CA PRO A 254 10.64 -2.55 -5.40
C PRO A 254 9.67 -2.65 -4.22
N ALA A 255 8.65 -3.51 -4.30
CA ALA A 255 7.70 -3.70 -3.20
C ALA A 255 8.34 -4.36 -1.97
N ILE A 256 9.27 -5.29 -2.17
CA ILE A 256 10.02 -5.94 -1.08
C ILE A 256 10.92 -4.93 -0.37
N ILE A 257 11.67 -4.13 -1.13
CA ILE A 257 12.56 -3.09 -0.57
C ILE A 257 11.74 -1.99 0.11
N TYR A 258 10.62 -1.59 -0.50
CA TYR A 258 9.70 -0.61 0.10
C TYR A 258 9.17 -1.11 1.45
N ALA A 259 8.78 -2.39 1.55
CA ALA A 259 8.29 -3.00 2.79
C ALA A 259 9.30 -2.92 3.94
N LEU A 260 10.58 -3.10 3.64
CA LEU A 260 11.65 -2.97 4.63
C LEU A 260 11.84 -1.51 5.06
N LEU A 261 11.98 -0.61 4.07
CA LEU A 261 12.27 0.80 4.33
C LEU A 261 11.12 1.53 5.00
N MET A 262 9.86 1.27 4.62
CA MET A 262 8.69 1.94 5.22
C MET A 262 8.61 1.72 6.73
N ASN A 263 8.91 0.50 7.21
CA ASN A 263 8.89 0.22 8.65
C ASN A 263 9.96 1.02 9.40
N VAL A 264 11.19 1.08 8.87
CA VAL A 264 12.29 1.82 9.48
C VAL A 264 12.00 3.33 9.52
N ILE A 265 11.57 3.88 8.37
CA ILE A 265 11.30 5.32 8.24
C ILE A 265 10.11 5.73 9.13
N LEU A 266 9.03 4.96 9.13
CA LEU A 266 7.85 5.28 9.94
C LEU A 266 8.08 5.08 11.43
N LEU A 267 8.85 4.07 11.87
CA LEU A 267 9.26 3.95 13.28
C LEU A 267 10.10 5.16 13.70
N THR A 268 11.01 5.61 12.87
CA THR A 268 11.81 6.83 13.11
C THR A 268 10.92 8.06 13.23
N TYR A 269 9.93 8.20 12.35
CA TYR A 269 8.93 9.27 12.40
C TYR A 269 8.12 9.25 13.70
N VAL A 270 7.61 8.07 14.10
CA VAL A 270 6.86 7.90 15.37
C VAL A 270 7.74 8.23 16.57
N TYR A 271 9.00 7.78 16.56
CA TYR A 271 9.95 8.07 17.62
C TYR A 271 10.23 9.59 17.75
N ALA A 272 10.44 10.26 16.62
CA ALA A 272 10.64 11.71 16.58
C ALA A 272 9.44 12.50 17.15
N ILE A 273 8.20 12.05 16.84
CA ILE A 273 6.97 12.64 17.43
C ILE A 273 7.00 12.48 18.95
N ARG A 274 7.27 11.27 19.45
CA ARG A 274 7.25 10.99 20.89
C ARG A 274 8.31 11.77 21.66
N LEU A 275 9.48 11.99 21.08
CA LEU A 275 10.51 12.84 21.69
C LEU A 275 10.08 14.30 21.82
N ARG A 276 9.38 14.83 20.79
CA ARG A 276 8.88 16.22 20.84
C ARG A 276 7.76 16.43 21.87
N GLU A 277 6.99 15.41 22.16
CA GLU A 277 5.90 15.50 23.15
C GLU A 277 6.36 15.29 24.61
N ARG A 278 7.57 14.78 24.80
CA ARG A 278 8.18 14.66 26.15
C ARG A 278 8.88 15.93 26.61
N ARG A 279 9.13 16.85 25.68
CA ARG A 279 9.67 18.20 25.93
C ARG A 279 8.54 19.20 26.08
#